data_12771a4e0871eab5f87859ead04b0eec
#
_entry.id   12771a4e0871eab5f87859ead04b0eec
#
_cell.length_a   1.000
_cell.length_b   1.000
_cell.length_c   1.000
_cell.angle_alpha   90.00
_cell.angle_beta   90.00
_cell.angle_gamma   90.00
#
_symmetry.space_group_name_H-M   'P 1'
#
loop_
_entity.id
_entity.type
_entity.pdbx_description
1 polymer ?
#
loop_
_entity_poly.entity_id
_entity_poly.type
_entity_poly.pdbx_seq_one_letter_code
_entity_poly.pdbx_strand_id
1 'polypeptide(L)'
;FSGQLQPGTVLPAEVELCEQLGVSRTALREALKLVSSKGLLESRPKTGTRVRARTDWNILDVQLLEWLSGMEGTLEMYQQFLEFRRVIEPHATRLAAINATREQCIALSQTWEEMCRIAQNFDAERWVDADTRFHRIIFMSSGNCFYQPFGNVLTTVFKWFISHSSKEGGM
;
A
#
# COMPACT_ATOMS: atom_id res chain seq x y z
N PHE A 1 -4.97 -12.37 7.15
CA PHE A 1 -3.68 -12.24 6.46
C PHE A 1 -2.70 -13.34 6.87
N SER A 2 -2.64 -13.69 8.17
CA SER A 2 -1.78 -14.78 8.70
C SER A 2 -2.11 -16.19 8.16
N GLY A 3 -3.10 -16.34 7.28
CA GLY A 3 -3.55 -17.63 6.78
C GLY A 3 -4.48 -18.41 7.72
N GLN A 4 -4.76 -17.90 8.91
CA GLN A 4 -5.67 -18.53 9.86
C GLN A 4 -7.10 -18.66 9.32
N LEU A 5 -7.54 -17.68 8.55
CA LEU A 5 -8.84 -17.67 7.88
C LEU A 5 -8.64 -17.86 6.38
N GLN A 6 -9.00 -19.02 5.86
CA GLN A 6 -8.91 -19.32 4.44
C GLN A 6 -10.05 -18.68 3.63
N PRO A 7 -9.86 -18.39 2.34
CA PRO A 7 -10.95 -17.99 1.45
C PRO A 7 -12.14 -18.93 1.55
N GLY A 8 -13.34 -18.36 1.64
CA GLY A 8 -14.59 -19.10 1.84
C GLY A 8 -14.95 -19.41 3.29
N THR A 9 -14.04 -19.22 4.25
CA THR A 9 -14.35 -19.38 5.68
C THR A 9 -15.48 -18.43 6.07
N VAL A 10 -16.52 -18.97 6.72
CA VAL A 10 -17.62 -18.20 7.29
C VAL A 10 -17.21 -17.74 8.68
N LEU A 11 -17.33 -16.43 8.94
CA LEU A 11 -17.05 -15.86 10.25
C LEU A 11 -18.12 -16.29 11.26
N PRO A 12 -17.79 -16.38 12.56
CA PRO A 12 -18.75 -16.54 13.62
C PRO A 12 -19.86 -15.48 13.59
N ALA A 13 -20.98 -15.75 14.26
CA ALA A 13 -22.08 -14.79 14.38
C ALA A 13 -21.59 -13.47 15.04
N GLU A 14 -22.21 -12.32 14.70
CA GLU A 14 -21.83 -11.02 15.27
C GLU A 14 -21.78 -11.03 16.81
N VAL A 15 -22.70 -11.76 17.46
CA VAL A 15 -22.74 -11.86 18.93
C VAL A 15 -21.48 -12.54 19.45
N GLU A 16 -21.14 -13.68 18.87
CA GLU A 16 -19.95 -14.46 19.23
C GLU A 16 -18.65 -13.68 18.94
N LEU A 17 -18.57 -12.99 17.81
CA LEU A 17 -17.43 -12.12 17.51
C LEU A 17 -17.29 -10.97 18.50
N CYS A 18 -18.39 -10.36 18.95
CA CYS A 18 -18.35 -9.33 19.98
C CYS A 18 -17.78 -9.86 21.30
N GLU A 19 -18.17 -11.07 21.69
CA GLU A 19 -17.67 -11.72 22.92
C GLU A 19 -16.18 -12.08 22.79
N GLN A 20 -15.78 -12.69 21.66
CA GLN A 20 -14.39 -13.10 21.40
C GLN A 20 -13.43 -11.90 21.35
N LEU A 21 -13.86 -10.77 20.78
CA LEU A 21 -13.03 -9.58 20.59
C LEU A 21 -13.18 -8.55 21.71
N GLY A 22 -14.14 -8.71 22.62
CA GLY A 22 -14.39 -7.76 23.71
C GLY A 22 -14.87 -6.39 23.22
N VAL A 23 -15.63 -6.32 22.10
CA VAL A 23 -16.06 -5.06 21.50
C VAL A 23 -17.59 -4.93 21.43
N SER A 24 -18.07 -3.69 21.33
CA SER A 24 -19.50 -3.43 21.14
C SER A 24 -19.98 -3.89 19.74
N ARG A 25 -21.27 -4.20 19.60
CA ARG A 25 -21.88 -4.54 18.32
C ARG A 25 -21.73 -3.43 17.27
N THR A 26 -21.81 -2.17 17.71
CA THR A 26 -21.63 -1.02 16.81
C THR A 26 -20.20 -0.96 16.30
N ALA A 27 -19.20 -1.11 17.16
CA ALA A 27 -17.80 -1.13 16.77
C ALA A 27 -17.50 -2.30 15.82
N LEU A 28 -18.00 -3.50 16.12
CA LEU A 28 -17.83 -4.66 15.24
C LEU A 28 -18.44 -4.43 13.86
N ARG A 29 -19.66 -3.89 13.78
CA ARG A 29 -20.31 -3.62 12.48
C ARG A 29 -19.55 -2.61 11.64
N GLU A 30 -19.05 -1.54 12.24
CA GLU A 30 -18.23 -0.56 11.52
C GLU A 30 -16.89 -1.18 11.04
N ALA A 31 -16.24 -2.00 11.88
CA ALA A 31 -15.05 -2.74 11.47
C ALA A 31 -15.34 -3.72 10.32
N LEU A 32 -16.43 -4.50 10.37
CA LEU A 32 -16.82 -5.42 9.30
C LEU A 32 -17.15 -4.68 8.00
N LYS A 33 -17.84 -3.53 8.06
CA LYS A 33 -18.08 -2.68 6.89
C LYS A 33 -16.76 -2.21 6.26
N LEU A 34 -15.83 -1.72 7.10
CA LEU A 34 -14.53 -1.24 6.64
C LEU A 34 -13.74 -2.36 5.96
N VAL A 35 -13.64 -3.54 6.57
CA VAL A 35 -12.95 -4.71 6.00
C VAL A 35 -13.62 -5.18 4.71
N SER A 36 -14.96 -5.18 4.66
CA SER A 36 -15.73 -5.54 3.46
C SER A 36 -15.52 -4.53 2.32
N SER A 37 -15.40 -3.23 2.63
CA SER A 37 -15.13 -2.20 1.62
C SER A 37 -13.77 -2.36 0.94
N LYS A 38 -12.81 -3.04 1.60
CA LYS A 38 -11.51 -3.39 1.05
C LYS A 38 -11.53 -4.70 0.23
N GLY A 39 -12.68 -5.34 0.09
CA GLY A 39 -12.84 -6.59 -0.66
C GLY A 39 -12.42 -7.86 0.09
N LEU A 40 -12.12 -7.79 1.39
CA LEU A 40 -11.67 -8.96 2.17
C LEU A 40 -12.82 -9.86 2.62
N LEU A 41 -13.98 -9.26 2.85
CA LEU A 41 -15.18 -9.97 3.33
C LEU A 41 -16.35 -9.70 2.40
N GLU A 42 -17.26 -10.66 2.33
CA GLU A 42 -18.58 -10.49 1.74
C GLU A 42 -19.66 -10.98 2.72
N SER A 43 -20.74 -10.20 2.83
CA SER A 43 -21.91 -10.57 3.61
C SER A 43 -23.00 -11.08 2.69
N ARG A 44 -23.52 -12.27 2.93
CA ARG A 44 -24.64 -12.85 2.16
C ARG A 44 -25.83 -13.15 3.06
N PRO A 45 -27.04 -12.77 2.66
CA PRO A 45 -28.24 -13.10 3.40
C PRO A 45 -28.30 -14.61 3.70
N LYS A 46 -28.66 -14.96 4.93
CA LYS A 46 -28.83 -16.34 5.43
C LYS A 46 -27.53 -17.18 5.52
N THR A 47 -26.44 -16.81 4.90
CA THR A 47 -25.20 -17.60 4.88
C THR A 47 -24.06 -16.96 5.67
N GLY A 48 -24.28 -15.75 6.20
CA GLY A 48 -23.30 -15.05 7.04
C GLY A 48 -22.24 -14.26 6.28
N THR A 49 -21.24 -13.81 6.98
CA THR A 49 -20.08 -13.08 6.45
C THR A 49 -18.95 -14.07 6.20
N ARG A 50 -18.33 -14.02 5.03
CA ARG A 50 -17.26 -14.94 4.65
C ARG A 50 -16.05 -14.21 4.09
N VAL A 51 -14.88 -14.85 4.23
CA VAL A 51 -13.61 -14.38 3.68
C VAL A 51 -13.61 -14.56 2.17
N ARG A 52 -13.21 -13.52 1.42
CA ARG A 52 -13.07 -13.54 -0.04
C ARG A 52 -11.70 -14.03 -0.47
N ALA A 53 -11.58 -14.44 -1.72
CA ALA A 53 -10.29 -14.77 -2.32
C ALA A 53 -9.39 -13.53 -2.42
N ARG A 54 -8.06 -13.72 -2.40
CA ARG A 54 -7.09 -12.60 -2.52
C ARG A 54 -7.25 -11.82 -3.82
N THR A 55 -7.70 -12.47 -4.88
CA THR A 55 -8.00 -11.84 -6.18
C THR A 55 -9.11 -10.79 -6.13
N ASP A 56 -9.92 -10.83 -5.09
CA ASP A 56 -11.04 -9.90 -4.89
C ASP A 56 -10.66 -8.70 -4.03
N TRP A 57 -9.46 -8.71 -3.43
CA TRP A 57 -9.02 -7.65 -2.54
C TRP A 57 -8.67 -6.38 -3.32
N ASN A 58 -9.03 -5.24 -2.77
CA ASN A 58 -8.60 -3.96 -3.32
C ASN A 58 -7.15 -3.66 -2.94
N ILE A 59 -6.21 -4.39 -3.55
CA ILE A 59 -4.79 -4.35 -3.21
C ILE A 59 -4.14 -2.97 -3.42
N LEU A 60 -4.75 -2.07 -4.17
CA LEU A 60 -4.27 -0.71 -4.34
C LEU A 60 -4.83 0.26 -3.30
N ASP A 61 -5.64 -0.21 -2.36
CA ASP A 61 -6.10 0.59 -1.23
C ASP A 61 -4.97 0.79 -0.23
N VAL A 62 -4.59 2.04 0.02
CA VAL A 62 -3.46 2.44 0.87
C VAL A 62 -3.61 1.87 2.28
N GLN A 63 -4.81 1.94 2.86
CA GLN A 63 -5.06 1.43 4.21
C GLN A 63 -4.94 -0.11 4.27
N LEU A 64 -5.39 -0.82 3.22
CA LEU A 64 -5.18 -2.26 3.13
C LEU A 64 -3.69 -2.59 3.05
N LEU A 65 -2.92 -1.87 2.26
CA LEU A 65 -1.46 -2.03 2.18
C LEU A 65 -0.78 -1.77 3.52
N GLU A 66 -1.22 -0.75 4.27
CA GLU A 66 -0.73 -0.50 5.64
C GLU A 66 -1.01 -1.69 6.57
N TRP A 67 -2.20 -2.29 6.50
CA TRP A 67 -2.53 -3.48 7.30
C TRP A 67 -1.73 -4.72 6.90
N LEU A 68 -1.40 -4.87 5.62
CA LEU A 68 -0.57 -5.96 5.12
C LEU A 68 0.90 -5.78 5.50
N SER A 69 1.30 -4.56 5.82
CA SER A 69 2.68 -4.26 6.16
C SER A 69 3.09 -5.01 7.43
N GLY A 70 4.20 -5.77 7.36
CA GLY A 70 4.71 -6.55 8.50
C GLY A 70 4.14 -7.95 8.67
N MET A 71 3.38 -8.44 7.70
CA MET A 71 2.84 -9.80 7.71
C MET A 71 3.72 -10.76 6.89
N GLU A 72 3.67 -12.05 7.20
CA GLU A 72 4.34 -13.07 6.41
C GLU A 72 3.87 -13.05 4.94
N GLY A 73 4.79 -13.30 3.99
CA GLY A 73 4.50 -13.31 2.54
C GLY A 73 4.49 -11.93 1.87
N THR A 74 4.79 -10.87 2.59
CA THR A 74 4.82 -9.51 2.03
C THR A 74 6.02 -9.23 1.15
N LEU A 75 7.10 -10.01 1.27
CA LEU A 75 8.26 -9.89 0.35
C LEU A 75 7.88 -10.23 -1.09
N GLU A 76 7.11 -11.30 -1.31
CA GLU A 76 6.60 -11.66 -2.63
C GLU A 76 5.71 -10.54 -3.22
N MET A 77 4.81 -10.00 -2.42
CA MET A 77 3.96 -8.89 -2.84
C MET A 77 4.79 -7.65 -3.21
N TYR A 78 5.86 -7.37 -2.48
CA TYR A 78 6.78 -6.29 -2.80
C TYR A 78 7.51 -6.53 -4.13
N GLN A 79 7.98 -7.75 -4.38
CA GLN A 79 8.61 -8.12 -5.66
C GLN A 79 7.64 -7.94 -6.84
N GLN A 80 6.40 -8.40 -6.71
CA GLN A 80 5.35 -8.19 -7.71
C GLN A 80 5.05 -6.70 -7.93
N PHE A 81 5.06 -5.90 -6.86
CA PHE A 81 4.90 -4.46 -6.97
C PHE A 81 6.07 -3.79 -7.72
N LEU A 82 7.32 -4.21 -7.48
CA LEU A 82 8.48 -3.71 -8.22
C LEU A 82 8.42 -4.10 -9.71
N GLU A 83 7.96 -5.30 -10.05
CA GLU A 83 7.75 -5.72 -11.43
C GLU A 83 6.72 -4.83 -12.12
N PHE A 84 5.58 -4.62 -11.48
CA PHE A 84 4.55 -3.72 -11.97
C PHE A 84 5.08 -2.29 -12.16
N ARG A 85 5.81 -1.75 -11.19
CA ARG A 85 6.43 -0.43 -11.24
C ARG A 85 7.37 -0.27 -12.43
N ARG A 86 8.21 -1.28 -12.72
CA ARG A 86 9.14 -1.28 -13.87
C ARG A 86 8.43 -1.06 -15.20
N VAL A 87 7.18 -1.47 -15.31
CA VAL A 87 6.38 -1.31 -16.53
C VAL A 87 5.73 0.06 -16.61
N ILE A 88 5.11 0.52 -15.52
CA ILE A 88 4.30 1.74 -15.55
C ILE A 88 5.10 3.03 -15.40
N GLU A 89 6.20 3.01 -14.64
CA GLU A 89 6.94 4.22 -14.29
C GLU A 89 7.66 4.88 -15.48
N PRO A 90 8.29 4.16 -16.41
CA PRO A 90 8.87 4.78 -17.60
C PRO A 90 7.84 5.53 -18.44
N HIS A 91 6.62 4.99 -18.54
CA HIS A 91 5.53 5.66 -19.24
C HIS A 91 5.02 6.89 -18.49
N ALA A 92 4.86 6.79 -17.16
CA ALA A 92 4.48 7.93 -16.32
C ALA A 92 5.54 9.05 -16.40
N THR A 93 6.84 8.69 -16.42
CA THR A 93 7.97 9.64 -16.56
C THR A 93 7.91 10.36 -17.90
N ARG A 94 7.65 9.64 -19.00
CA ARG A 94 7.48 10.24 -20.31
C ARG A 94 6.32 11.24 -20.34
N LEU A 95 5.20 10.91 -19.71
CA LEU A 95 4.07 11.83 -19.62
C LEU A 95 4.38 13.02 -18.70
N ALA A 96 5.09 12.82 -17.60
CA ALA A 96 5.52 13.89 -16.71
C ALA A 96 6.45 14.88 -17.43
N ALA A 97 7.36 14.40 -18.28
CA ALA A 97 8.23 15.25 -19.09
C ALA A 97 7.46 16.19 -20.05
N ILE A 98 6.23 15.83 -20.42
CA ILE A 98 5.37 16.62 -21.30
C ILE A 98 4.44 17.55 -20.50
N ASN A 99 3.91 17.07 -19.39
CA ASN A 99 2.79 17.66 -18.68
C ASN A 99 3.16 18.36 -17.36
N ALA A 100 4.39 18.15 -16.84
CA ALA A 100 4.78 18.72 -15.55
C ALA A 100 4.73 20.25 -15.57
N THR A 101 4.18 20.83 -14.52
CA THR A 101 4.25 22.27 -14.30
C THR A 101 5.69 22.69 -13.93
N ARG A 102 5.96 23.99 -14.03
CA ARG A 102 7.25 24.54 -13.61
C ARG A 102 7.55 24.23 -12.14
N GLU A 103 6.55 24.33 -11.28
CA GLU A 103 6.67 24.05 -9.84
C GLU A 103 7.01 22.57 -9.60
N GLN A 104 6.39 21.66 -10.36
CA GLN A 104 6.69 20.23 -10.28
C GLN A 104 8.10 19.91 -10.78
N CYS A 105 8.58 20.56 -11.83
CA CYS A 105 9.96 20.42 -12.29
C CYS A 105 10.96 20.90 -11.23
N ILE A 106 10.69 22.05 -10.57
CA ILE A 106 11.52 22.57 -9.50
C ILE A 106 11.55 21.58 -8.33
N ALA A 107 10.39 21.08 -7.89
CA ALA A 107 10.29 20.11 -6.80
C ALA A 107 11.05 18.81 -7.12
N LEU A 108 10.99 18.34 -8.36
CA LEU A 108 11.72 17.15 -8.81
C LEU A 108 13.24 17.38 -8.75
N SER A 109 13.72 18.53 -9.24
CA SER A 109 15.14 18.90 -9.17
C SER A 109 15.64 19.01 -7.73
N GLN A 110 14.89 19.66 -6.87
CA GLN A 110 15.25 19.80 -5.44
C GLN A 110 15.31 18.43 -4.75
N THR A 111 14.37 17.55 -5.04
CA THR A 111 14.37 16.19 -4.48
C THR A 111 15.57 15.39 -4.99
N TRP A 112 15.91 15.49 -6.26
CA TRP A 112 17.11 14.89 -6.82
C TRP A 112 18.40 15.38 -6.17
N GLU A 113 18.55 16.71 -5.99
CA GLU A 113 19.69 17.29 -5.29
C GLU A 113 19.80 16.80 -3.84
N GLU A 114 18.66 16.62 -3.17
CA GLU A 114 18.62 16.05 -1.83
C GLU A 114 19.09 14.58 -1.85
N MET A 115 18.64 13.78 -2.78
CA MET A 115 19.10 12.38 -2.96
C MET A 115 20.62 12.33 -3.20
N CYS A 116 21.15 13.22 -4.04
CA CYS A 116 22.59 13.30 -4.27
C CYS A 116 23.38 13.63 -2.99
N ARG A 117 22.84 14.50 -2.13
CA ARG A 117 23.47 14.83 -0.83
C ARG A 117 23.41 13.66 0.15
N ILE A 118 22.27 12.95 0.21
CA ILE A 118 22.11 11.75 1.05
C ILE A 118 23.07 10.65 0.61
N ALA A 119 23.27 10.48 -0.70
CA ALA A 119 24.19 9.47 -1.24
C ALA A 119 25.65 9.68 -0.80
N GLN A 120 26.07 10.91 -0.52
CA GLN A 120 27.43 11.22 -0.04
C GLN A 120 27.66 10.78 1.41
N ASN A 121 26.62 10.80 2.23
CA ASN A 121 26.62 10.31 3.60
C ASN A 121 25.33 9.53 3.80
N PHE A 122 25.36 8.25 3.38
CA PHE A 122 24.16 7.44 3.18
C PHE A 122 23.41 7.18 4.48
N ASP A 123 22.13 7.57 4.47
CA ASP A 123 21.14 7.31 5.49
C ASP A 123 19.93 6.64 4.82
N ALA A 124 19.68 5.40 5.18
CA ALA A 124 18.66 4.58 4.50
C ALA A 124 17.25 5.13 4.66
N GLU A 125 16.88 5.65 5.82
CA GLU A 125 15.55 6.20 6.08
C GLU A 125 15.32 7.48 5.27
N ARG A 126 16.30 8.39 5.29
CA ARG A 126 16.24 9.62 4.51
C ARG A 126 16.25 9.35 3.01
N TRP A 127 17.07 8.38 2.56
CA TRP A 127 17.11 7.98 1.15
C TRP A 127 15.73 7.59 0.66
N VAL A 128 15.05 6.73 1.41
CA VAL A 128 13.72 6.23 1.03
C VAL A 128 12.67 7.31 1.03
N ASP A 129 12.70 8.20 1.99
CA ASP A 129 11.75 9.29 1.99
C ASP A 129 11.97 10.20 0.76
N ALA A 130 13.21 10.50 0.40
CA ALA A 130 13.54 11.28 -0.79
C ALA A 130 13.20 10.53 -2.09
N ASP A 131 13.56 9.23 -2.20
CA ASP A 131 13.25 8.37 -3.35
C ASP A 131 11.72 8.26 -3.56
N THR A 132 10.99 8.03 -2.49
CA THR A 132 9.53 7.96 -2.52
C THR A 132 8.90 9.27 -3.00
N ARG A 133 9.39 10.42 -2.52
CA ARG A 133 8.93 11.75 -2.96
C ARG A 133 9.26 11.98 -4.42
N PHE A 134 10.46 11.61 -4.88
CA PHE A 134 10.88 11.75 -6.26
C PHE A 134 9.92 11.02 -7.22
N HIS A 135 9.69 9.75 -6.97
CA HIS A 135 8.79 8.94 -7.79
C HIS A 135 7.33 9.39 -7.71
N ARG A 136 6.88 9.80 -6.52
CA ARG A 136 5.54 10.35 -6.35
C ARG A 136 5.33 11.61 -7.21
N ILE A 137 6.30 12.52 -7.26
CA ILE A 137 6.23 13.72 -8.12
C ILE A 137 6.07 13.30 -9.57
N ILE A 138 6.79 12.29 -10.07
CA ILE A 138 6.68 11.80 -11.44
C ILE A 138 5.25 11.35 -11.75
N PHE A 139 4.66 10.49 -10.90
CA PHE A 139 3.29 10.01 -11.12
C PHE A 139 2.26 11.15 -11.07
N MET A 140 2.39 12.07 -10.11
CA MET A 140 1.50 13.21 -9.97
C MET A 140 1.60 14.18 -11.15
N SER A 141 2.80 14.31 -11.74
CA SER A 141 3.08 15.22 -12.86
C SER A 141 2.71 14.63 -14.22
N SER A 142 2.33 13.35 -14.28
CA SER A 142 1.97 12.68 -15.55
C SER A 142 0.78 13.30 -16.28
N GLY A 143 -0.06 14.08 -15.60
CA GLY A 143 -1.31 14.62 -16.15
C GLY A 143 -2.39 13.56 -16.39
N ASN A 144 -2.13 12.30 -16.04
CA ASN A 144 -3.07 11.20 -16.19
C ASN A 144 -3.62 10.77 -14.82
N CYS A 145 -4.93 10.96 -14.64
CA CYS A 145 -5.61 10.67 -13.36
C CYS A 145 -5.52 9.19 -12.94
N PHE A 146 -5.26 8.26 -13.85
CA PHE A 146 -5.05 6.85 -13.53
C PHE A 146 -3.65 6.54 -12.98
N TYR A 147 -2.66 7.38 -13.26
CA TYR A 147 -1.31 7.24 -12.69
C TYR A 147 -1.16 7.89 -11.31
N GLN A 148 -1.90 8.95 -11.04
CA GLN A 148 -1.79 9.71 -9.79
C GLN A 148 -1.99 8.87 -8.52
N PRO A 149 -2.98 7.93 -8.43
CA PRO A 149 -3.15 7.08 -7.24
C PRO A 149 -1.91 6.23 -6.93
N PHE A 150 -1.16 5.81 -7.95
CA PHE A 150 0.06 5.00 -7.75
C PHE A 150 1.16 5.76 -7.02
N GLY A 151 1.22 7.09 -7.10
CA GLY A 151 2.13 7.90 -6.30
C GLY A 151 1.90 7.73 -4.79
N ASN A 152 0.65 7.53 -4.36
CA ASN A 152 0.31 7.28 -2.94
C ASN A 152 0.59 5.82 -2.56
N VAL A 153 0.26 4.87 -3.42
CA VAL A 153 0.58 3.44 -3.23
C VAL A 153 2.09 3.24 -3.07
N LEU A 154 2.90 3.88 -3.91
CA LEU A 154 4.35 3.89 -3.80
C LEU A 154 4.82 4.27 -2.41
N THR A 155 4.34 5.41 -1.90
CA THR A 155 4.73 5.93 -0.58
C THR A 155 4.50 4.89 0.52
N THR A 156 3.35 4.21 0.49
CA THR A 156 2.99 3.22 1.50
C THR A 156 3.83 1.95 1.39
N VAL A 157 4.00 1.42 0.17
CA VAL A 157 4.75 0.18 -0.06
C VAL A 157 6.23 0.36 0.28
N PHE A 158 6.85 1.50 -0.07
CA PHE A 158 8.26 1.74 0.25
C PHE A 158 8.51 1.95 1.73
N LYS A 159 7.71 2.77 2.40
CA LYS A 159 7.83 2.96 3.86
C LYS A 159 7.76 1.63 4.59
N TRP A 160 6.88 0.78 4.16
CA TRP A 160 6.76 -0.56 4.73
C TRP A 160 8.01 -1.41 4.49
N PHE A 161 8.50 -1.50 3.25
CA PHE A 161 9.66 -2.35 2.91
C PHE A 161 10.89 -2.00 3.75
N ILE A 162 11.16 -0.71 3.97
CA ILE A 162 12.33 -0.29 4.70
C ILE A 162 12.20 -0.52 6.19
N SER A 163 11.02 -0.28 6.76
CA SER A 163 10.79 -0.57 8.16
C SER A 163 11.02 -2.05 8.51
N HIS A 164 10.98 -2.94 7.51
CA HIS A 164 11.16 -4.38 7.68
C HIS A 164 12.56 -4.86 7.29
N SER A 165 13.14 -4.34 6.20
CA SER A 165 14.52 -4.69 5.82
C SER A 165 15.55 -4.22 6.84
N SER A 166 15.28 -3.14 7.56
CA SER A 166 16.14 -2.67 8.67
C SER A 166 16.08 -3.57 9.91
N LYS A 167 15.03 -4.40 10.07
CA LYS A 167 14.90 -5.33 11.19
C LYS A 167 15.56 -6.69 10.92
N GLU A 168 15.64 -7.11 9.66
CA GLU A 168 16.29 -8.37 9.27
C GLU A 168 17.80 -8.23 9.04
N GLY A 169 18.33 -7.03 8.85
CA GLY A 169 19.77 -6.73 8.69
C GLY A 169 20.55 -6.55 9.98
N GLY A 170 19.95 -6.78 11.12
CA GLY A 170 20.54 -6.66 12.46
C GLY A 170 20.98 -8.02 13.05
N MET A 171 21.83 -8.77 12.33
CA MET A 171 22.69 -9.80 12.91
C MET A 171 24.11 -9.62 12.41
#